data_4cfa4db3457258d0a749d108e504f7bc
#
_entry.id   4cfa4db3457258d0a749d108e504f7bc
#
_cell.length_a   1.000
_cell.length_b   1.000
_cell.length_c   1.000
_cell.angle_alpha   90.00
_cell.angle_beta   90.00
_cell.angle_gamma   90.00
#
_symmetry.space_group_name_H-M   'P 1'
#
loop_
_entity.id
_entity.type
_entity.pdbx_description
1 polymer ?
#
loop_
_entity_poly.entity_id
_entity_poly.type
_entity_poly.pdbx_seq_one_letter_code
_entity_poly.pdbx_strand_id
1 'polypeptide(L)'
;MSIDYENPWIYCNRPFTSDDIHDFYGFVYNITNLTNQRQYVGRKYFWSHRKPPGKKRRVKKESDWKNYYGSCSELKEDIERLGRQNFSRTILSLHKTAGKTNFEETRQLFVNGVLTESLDTGGPLYYNSNILSRYFRKDYYDYGDGGDC
;
A
#
# COMPACT_ATOMS: atom_id res chain seq x y z
N MET A 1 16.35 -20.15 -2.71
CA MET A 1 16.11 -19.31 -1.55
C MET A 1 14.71 -19.53 -1.03
N SER A 2 14.58 -19.87 0.22
CA SER A 2 13.25 -20.13 0.77
C SER A 2 12.59 -18.82 1.17
N ILE A 3 11.28 -18.75 1.01
CA ILE A 3 10.48 -17.62 1.42
C ILE A 3 10.03 -17.90 2.86
N ASP A 4 10.29 -16.96 3.75
CA ASP A 4 10.01 -17.14 5.17
C ASP A 4 8.71 -16.49 5.65
N TYR A 5 7.84 -16.10 4.73
CA TYR A 5 6.56 -15.50 5.09
C TYR A 5 5.49 -15.78 4.02
N GLU A 6 4.23 -15.69 4.43
CA GLU A 6 3.11 -16.03 3.55
C GLU A 6 2.76 -14.91 2.59
N ASN A 7 2.23 -15.29 1.43
CA ASN A 7 1.74 -14.36 0.42
C ASN A 7 2.73 -13.23 0.18
N PRO A 8 3.95 -13.59 -0.25
CA PRO A 8 5.05 -12.61 -0.28
C PRO A 8 4.79 -11.43 -1.22
N TRP A 9 5.39 -10.30 -0.87
CA TRP A 9 5.47 -9.17 -1.78
C TRP A 9 6.24 -9.59 -3.04
N ILE A 10 5.73 -9.19 -4.20
CA ILE A 10 6.38 -9.50 -5.49
C ILE A 10 7.01 -8.24 -6.03
N TYR A 11 8.28 -8.34 -6.41
CA TYR A 11 9.00 -7.25 -7.07
C TYR A 11 9.67 -7.80 -8.32
N CYS A 12 9.39 -7.20 -9.47
CA CYS A 12 9.93 -7.66 -10.76
C CYS A 12 9.70 -9.16 -10.96
N ASN A 13 8.47 -9.60 -10.67
CA ASN A 13 8.00 -10.98 -10.86
C ASN A 13 8.66 -12.01 -9.94
N ARG A 14 9.29 -11.58 -8.84
CA ARG A 14 9.89 -12.49 -7.87
C ARG A 14 9.53 -12.11 -6.45
N PRO A 15 9.41 -13.11 -5.55
CA PRO A 15 9.18 -12.82 -4.13
C PRO A 15 10.34 -12.00 -3.56
N PHE A 16 9.97 -10.99 -2.77
CA PHE A 16 10.93 -10.09 -2.14
C PHE A 16 11.25 -10.58 -0.72
N THR A 17 12.53 -10.63 -0.38
CA THR A 17 12.97 -11.14 0.93
C THR A 17 13.78 -10.08 1.67
N SER A 18 14.09 -10.35 2.94
CA SER A 18 14.94 -9.44 3.72
C SER A 18 16.30 -9.25 3.07
N ASP A 19 16.81 -10.26 2.36
CA ASP A 19 18.10 -10.15 1.69
C ASP A 19 18.06 -9.14 0.53
N ASP A 20 16.89 -8.82 0.02
CA ASP A 20 16.72 -7.89 -1.08
C ASP A 20 16.64 -6.45 -0.64
N ILE A 21 16.54 -6.18 0.66
CA ILE A 21 16.39 -4.81 1.17
C ILE A 21 17.63 -3.96 0.87
N HIS A 22 18.82 -4.53 0.98
CA HIS A 22 20.10 -3.81 0.77
C HIS A 22 20.08 -2.46 1.50
N ASP A 23 20.30 -1.35 0.78
CA ASP A 23 20.29 -0.02 1.36
C ASP A 23 18.98 0.72 1.08
N PHE A 24 17.94 0.03 0.62
CA PHE A 24 16.64 0.65 0.44
C PHE A 24 15.97 0.90 1.79
N TYR A 25 15.24 2.01 1.87
CA TYR A 25 14.57 2.41 3.10
C TYR A 25 13.08 2.08 3.08
N GLY A 26 12.46 2.22 1.91
CA GLY A 26 11.03 1.99 1.79
C GLY A 26 10.61 1.63 0.38
N PHE A 27 9.34 1.34 0.23
CA PHE A 27 8.79 0.96 -1.05
C PHE A 27 7.36 1.51 -1.21
N VAL A 28 6.99 1.69 -2.46
CA VAL A 28 5.63 2.04 -2.87
C VAL A 28 5.02 0.77 -3.45
N TYR A 29 3.77 0.51 -3.12
CA TYR A 29 3.16 -0.77 -3.43
C TYR A 29 1.74 -0.65 -3.93
N ASN A 30 1.27 -1.75 -4.53
CA ASN A 30 -0.12 -1.94 -4.91
C ASN A 30 -0.60 -3.25 -4.30
N ILE A 31 -1.76 -3.21 -3.68
CA ILE A 31 -2.45 -4.41 -3.21
C ILE A 31 -3.72 -4.53 -4.04
N THR A 32 -3.95 -5.71 -4.64
CA THR A 32 -5.12 -5.96 -5.48
C THR A 32 -5.96 -7.07 -4.90
N ASN A 33 -7.25 -6.80 -4.72
CA ASN A 33 -8.23 -7.81 -4.37
C ASN A 33 -8.56 -8.61 -5.63
N LEU A 34 -8.12 -9.86 -5.68
CA LEU A 34 -8.27 -10.69 -6.88
C LEU A 34 -9.71 -11.11 -7.14
N THR A 35 -10.61 -10.95 -6.17
CA THR A 35 -12.01 -11.33 -6.34
C THR A 35 -12.81 -10.27 -7.10
N ASN A 36 -12.42 -8.99 -7.00
CA ASN A 36 -13.16 -7.90 -7.63
C ASN A 36 -12.29 -6.87 -8.33
N GLN A 37 -10.97 -7.05 -8.31
CA GLN A 37 -9.99 -6.16 -8.94
C GLN A 37 -9.83 -4.80 -8.27
N ARG A 38 -10.40 -4.58 -7.09
CA ARG A 38 -10.17 -3.35 -6.35
C ARG A 38 -8.73 -3.28 -5.88
N GLN A 39 -8.18 -2.07 -5.83
CA GLN A 39 -6.76 -1.85 -5.57
C GLN A 39 -6.52 -0.86 -4.46
N TYR A 40 -5.34 -0.90 -3.89
CA TYR A 40 -4.88 0.06 -2.91
C TYR A 40 -3.41 0.38 -3.18
N VAL A 41 -3.08 1.66 -3.22
CA VAL A 41 -1.69 2.12 -3.38
C VAL A 41 -1.25 2.75 -2.08
N GLY A 42 -0.06 2.38 -1.64
CA GLY A 42 0.49 2.92 -0.40
C GLY A 42 2.00 2.84 -0.36
N ARG A 43 2.55 3.15 0.80
CA ARG A 43 3.99 3.03 1.04
C ARG A 43 4.23 2.32 2.35
N LYS A 44 5.43 1.75 2.48
CA LYS A 44 5.87 1.11 3.70
C LYS A 44 7.38 1.28 3.82
N TYR A 45 7.85 1.50 5.03
CA TYR A 45 9.29 1.51 5.29
C TYR A 45 9.72 0.13 5.79
N PHE A 46 10.91 -0.28 5.36
CA PHE A 46 11.49 -1.54 5.84
C PHE A 46 11.94 -1.45 7.28
N TRP A 47 12.23 -0.24 7.76
CA TRP A 47 12.85 -0.03 9.06
C TRP A 47 11.96 0.78 9.99
N SER A 48 11.97 0.39 11.26
CA SER A 48 11.33 1.10 12.33
C SER A 48 12.40 1.67 13.26
N HIS A 49 12.23 2.92 13.67
CA HIS A 49 13.14 3.56 14.61
C HIS A 49 12.35 3.88 15.88
N ARG A 50 12.28 2.92 16.77
CA ARG A 50 11.53 3.06 18.02
C ARG A 50 12.44 3.17 19.21
N LYS A 51 11.96 3.86 20.27
CA LYS A 51 12.57 3.76 21.58
C LYS A 51 11.94 2.58 22.30
N PRO A 52 12.67 1.51 22.61
CA PRO A 52 12.11 0.45 23.43
C PRO A 52 11.80 0.98 24.83
N PRO A 53 10.85 0.40 25.57
CA PRO A 53 10.56 0.82 26.94
C PRO A 53 11.83 0.79 27.80
N GLY A 54 12.06 1.87 28.55
CA GLY A 54 13.24 1.96 29.43
C GLY A 54 14.54 2.34 28.75
N LYS A 55 14.54 2.55 27.43
CA LYS A 55 15.74 2.96 26.69
C LYS A 55 15.66 4.43 26.33
N LYS A 56 16.83 5.08 26.26
CA LYS A 56 16.92 6.50 25.91
C LYS A 56 17.14 6.71 24.42
N ARG A 57 17.62 5.70 23.69
CA ARG A 57 17.92 5.81 22.27
C ARG A 57 16.92 5.04 21.44
N ARG A 58 16.68 5.55 20.23
CA ARG A 58 15.91 4.82 19.25
C ARG A 58 16.74 3.65 18.71
N VAL A 59 16.10 2.53 18.49
CA VAL A 59 16.75 1.33 17.94
C VAL A 59 16.18 1.09 16.54
N LYS A 60 17.07 0.95 15.56
CA LYS A 60 16.69 0.58 14.21
C LYS A 60 16.34 -0.91 14.20
N LYS A 61 15.16 -1.23 13.74
CA LYS A 61 14.67 -2.60 13.70
C LYS A 61 13.88 -2.79 12.41
N GLU A 62 13.96 -3.99 11.82
CA GLU A 62 13.14 -4.31 10.68
C GLU A 62 11.67 -4.18 11.06
N SER A 63 10.88 -3.53 10.21
CA SER A 63 9.47 -3.29 10.47
C SER A 63 8.64 -4.54 10.19
N ASP A 64 7.32 -4.45 10.34
CA ASP A 64 6.40 -5.54 10.06
C ASP A 64 6.03 -5.64 8.57
N TRP A 65 6.89 -5.16 7.69
CA TRP A 65 6.59 -5.06 6.25
C TRP A 65 6.16 -6.39 5.63
N LYS A 66 6.69 -7.51 6.11
CA LYS A 66 6.34 -8.83 5.57
C LYS A 66 4.87 -9.18 5.75
N ASN A 67 4.28 -8.74 6.85
CA ASN A 67 2.89 -9.03 7.18
C ASN A 67 1.97 -7.82 7.00
N TYR A 68 2.46 -6.78 6.35
CA TYR A 68 1.74 -5.53 6.21
C TYR A 68 0.81 -5.57 4.99
N TYR A 69 -0.44 -5.20 5.19
CA TYR A 69 -1.47 -5.18 4.13
C TYR A 69 -2.14 -3.80 4.03
N GLY A 70 -1.40 -2.74 4.31
CA GLY A 70 -1.92 -1.39 4.21
C GLY A 70 -2.56 -0.90 5.49
N SER A 71 -2.94 0.38 5.51
CA SER A 71 -3.53 1.00 6.69
C SER A 71 -5.01 1.30 6.52
N CYS A 72 -5.60 0.98 5.38
CA CYS A 72 -7.01 1.27 5.10
C CYS A 72 -7.91 0.26 5.80
N SER A 73 -8.89 0.75 6.56
CA SER A 73 -9.78 -0.15 7.31
C SER A 73 -10.67 -0.97 6.40
N GLU A 74 -11.18 -0.41 5.33
CA GLU A 74 -12.02 -1.12 4.37
C GLU A 74 -11.26 -2.29 3.72
N LEU A 75 -10.00 -2.04 3.35
CA LEU A 75 -9.14 -3.08 2.80
C LEU A 75 -8.89 -4.19 3.83
N LYS A 76 -8.60 -3.82 5.06
CA LYS A 76 -8.36 -4.79 6.12
C LYS A 76 -9.58 -5.66 6.39
N GLU A 77 -10.77 -5.08 6.36
CA GLU A 77 -12.01 -5.83 6.52
C GLU A 77 -12.19 -6.84 5.41
N ASP A 78 -11.92 -6.46 4.17
CA ASP A 78 -12.02 -7.37 3.04
C ASP A 78 -11.00 -8.49 3.12
N ILE A 79 -9.78 -8.19 3.56
CA ILE A 79 -8.75 -9.22 3.75
C ILE A 79 -9.18 -10.23 4.81
N GLU A 80 -9.72 -9.75 5.92
CA GLU A 80 -10.19 -10.63 6.97
C GLU A 80 -11.35 -11.50 6.49
N ARG A 81 -12.27 -10.93 5.73
CA ARG A 81 -13.44 -11.64 5.22
C ARG A 81 -13.10 -12.64 4.12
N LEU A 82 -12.19 -12.28 3.22
CA LEU A 82 -11.90 -13.08 2.02
C LEU A 82 -10.65 -13.92 2.11
N GLY A 83 -9.76 -13.62 3.04
CA GLY A 83 -8.49 -14.34 3.19
C GLY A 83 -7.34 -13.68 2.44
N ARG A 84 -6.17 -13.73 3.03
CA ARG A 84 -4.96 -13.08 2.49
C ARG A 84 -4.57 -13.60 1.11
N GLN A 85 -4.82 -14.86 0.84
CA GLN A 85 -4.45 -15.49 -0.43
C GLN A 85 -5.21 -14.89 -1.61
N ASN A 86 -6.30 -14.17 -1.37
CA ASN A 86 -7.08 -13.54 -2.42
C ASN A 86 -6.61 -12.11 -2.74
N PHE A 87 -5.48 -11.70 -2.13
CA PHE A 87 -4.93 -10.37 -2.35
C PHE A 87 -3.48 -10.48 -2.81
N SER A 88 -3.16 -9.86 -3.94
CA SER A 88 -1.77 -9.81 -4.40
C SER A 88 -1.12 -8.56 -3.86
N ARG A 89 0.16 -8.67 -3.50
CA ARG A 89 0.94 -7.55 -3.00
C ARG A 89 2.14 -7.36 -3.92
N THR A 90 2.18 -6.21 -4.58
CA THR A 90 3.23 -5.91 -5.55
C THR A 90 4.01 -4.67 -5.13
N ILE A 91 5.32 -4.78 -5.11
CA ILE A 91 6.19 -3.62 -4.91
C ILE A 91 6.35 -2.93 -6.26
N LEU A 92 5.96 -1.66 -6.33
CA LEU A 92 6.06 -0.87 -7.56
C LEU A 92 7.43 -0.23 -7.69
N SER A 93 8.02 0.21 -6.58
CA SER A 93 9.33 0.89 -6.60
C SER A 93 9.98 0.86 -5.23
N LEU A 94 11.31 0.87 -5.24
CA LEU A 94 12.14 0.85 -4.04
C LEU A 94 12.88 2.18 -3.92
N HIS A 95 13.00 2.71 -2.72
CA HIS A 95 13.60 4.03 -2.50
C HIS A 95 14.52 4.03 -1.30
N LYS A 96 15.58 4.84 -1.38
CA LYS A 96 16.63 4.87 -0.36
C LYS A 96 16.37 5.81 0.80
N THR A 97 15.36 6.67 0.69
CA THR A 97 15.02 7.61 1.77
C THR A 97 13.51 7.66 1.99
N ALA A 98 13.12 8.11 3.18
CA ALA A 98 11.71 8.32 3.48
C ALA A 98 11.11 9.36 2.55
N GLY A 99 11.84 10.45 2.28
CA GLY A 99 11.35 11.51 1.41
C GLY A 99 11.07 11.02 0.00
N LYS A 100 11.98 10.23 -0.57
CA LYS A 100 11.77 9.68 -1.92
C LYS A 100 10.61 8.70 -1.96
N THR A 101 10.47 7.87 -0.92
CA THR A 101 9.34 6.95 -0.82
C THR A 101 8.03 7.71 -0.80
N ASN A 102 7.94 8.74 0.04
CA ASN A 102 6.72 9.55 0.18
C ASN A 102 6.38 10.30 -1.10
N PHE A 103 7.39 10.83 -1.78
CA PHE A 103 7.20 11.54 -3.04
C PHE A 103 6.62 10.61 -4.10
N GLU A 104 7.20 9.44 -4.25
CA GLU A 104 6.73 8.50 -5.27
C GLU A 104 5.34 7.96 -4.94
N GLU A 105 5.05 7.71 -3.68
CA GLU A 105 3.69 7.32 -3.29
C GLU A 105 2.68 8.39 -3.70
N THR A 106 2.96 9.65 -3.35
CA THR A 106 2.07 10.75 -3.67
C THR A 106 1.87 10.89 -5.17
N ARG A 107 2.96 10.76 -5.93
CA ARG A 107 2.89 10.82 -7.38
C ARG A 107 1.99 9.69 -7.92
N GLN A 108 2.18 8.47 -7.42
CA GLN A 108 1.37 7.31 -7.85
C GLN A 108 -0.11 7.52 -7.53
N LEU A 109 -0.43 8.10 -6.37
CA LEU A 109 -1.81 8.34 -5.99
C LEU A 109 -2.51 9.28 -6.98
N PHE A 110 -1.82 10.33 -7.43
CA PHE A 110 -2.39 11.24 -8.41
C PHE A 110 -2.41 10.67 -9.82
N VAL A 111 -1.31 10.06 -10.24
CA VAL A 111 -1.20 9.54 -11.62
C VAL A 111 -2.23 8.42 -11.87
N ASN A 112 -2.48 7.59 -10.86
CA ASN A 112 -3.44 6.50 -11.02
C ASN A 112 -4.88 6.94 -10.80
N GLY A 113 -5.11 8.19 -10.39
CA GLY A 113 -6.46 8.68 -10.16
C GLY A 113 -7.19 7.93 -9.07
N VAL A 114 -6.50 7.66 -7.94
CA VAL A 114 -7.06 6.78 -6.91
C VAL A 114 -8.37 7.29 -6.32
N LEU A 115 -8.66 8.59 -6.43
CA LEU A 115 -9.91 9.15 -5.90
C LEU A 115 -11.02 9.20 -6.93
N THR A 116 -10.74 8.92 -8.20
CA THR A 116 -11.70 9.15 -9.28
C THR A 116 -11.97 7.95 -10.18
N GLU A 117 -11.08 6.95 -10.20
CA GLU A 117 -11.24 5.81 -11.10
C GLU A 117 -12.29 4.82 -10.61
N SER A 118 -13.00 4.21 -11.56
CA SER A 118 -14.07 3.26 -11.26
C SER A 118 -13.75 1.88 -11.79
N LEU A 119 -14.32 0.87 -11.12
CA LEU A 119 -14.34 -0.50 -11.66
C LEU A 119 -15.27 -0.55 -12.88
N ASP A 120 -15.04 -1.47 -13.81
CA ASP A 120 -15.92 -1.70 -14.94
C ASP A 120 -17.34 -2.04 -14.47
N THR A 121 -17.44 -2.72 -13.33
CA THR A 121 -18.71 -3.10 -12.74
C THR A 121 -19.37 -1.98 -11.96
N GLY A 122 -18.71 -0.83 -11.82
CA GLY A 122 -19.19 0.31 -11.05
C GLY A 122 -18.55 0.39 -9.67
N GLY A 123 -18.55 1.58 -9.10
CA GLY A 123 -17.95 1.84 -7.80
C GLY A 123 -16.47 2.15 -7.88
N PRO A 124 -15.89 2.68 -6.79
CA PRO A 124 -14.48 3.07 -6.78
C PRO A 124 -13.54 1.90 -7.03
N LEU A 125 -12.59 2.12 -7.93
CA LEU A 125 -11.56 1.12 -8.20
C LEU A 125 -10.61 0.96 -7.02
N TYR A 126 -10.32 2.06 -6.33
CA TYR A 126 -9.33 2.05 -5.26
C TYR A 126 -9.96 2.09 -3.87
N TYR A 127 -9.33 1.40 -2.93
CA TYR A 127 -9.68 1.50 -1.51
C TYR A 127 -9.24 2.83 -0.91
N ASN A 128 -8.32 3.54 -1.58
CA ASN A 128 -7.81 4.81 -1.07
C ASN A 128 -8.93 5.82 -0.91
N SER A 129 -9.06 6.38 0.30
CA SER A 129 -10.12 7.34 0.60
C SER A 129 -9.67 8.79 0.54
N ASN A 130 -8.35 9.01 0.50
CA ASN A 130 -7.82 10.37 0.47
C ASN A 130 -6.39 10.37 -0.04
N ILE A 131 -5.90 11.57 -0.38
CA ILE A 131 -4.49 11.81 -0.69
C ILE A 131 -4.04 12.90 0.29
N LEU A 132 -3.01 12.59 1.08
CA LEU A 132 -2.38 13.50 2.02
C LEU A 132 -3.34 14.07 3.08
N SER A 133 -4.42 13.36 3.39
CA SER A 133 -5.47 13.85 4.29
C SER A 133 -5.97 15.25 3.88
N ARG A 134 -5.88 15.56 2.61
CA ARG A 134 -6.25 16.86 2.06
C ARG A 134 -7.31 16.74 0.98
N TYR A 135 -7.17 15.73 0.13
CA TYR A 135 -8.13 15.47 -0.94
C TYR A 135 -8.86 14.18 -0.61
N PHE A 136 -10.19 14.21 -0.53
CA PHE A 136 -10.97 13.06 -0.10
C PHE A 136 -11.87 12.54 -1.21
N ARG A 137 -11.93 11.21 -1.37
CA ARG A 137 -12.74 10.58 -2.40
C ARG A 137 -14.16 11.07 -2.44
N LYS A 138 -14.76 11.31 -1.26
CA LYS A 138 -16.14 11.78 -1.16
C LYS A 138 -16.39 13.08 -1.91
N ASP A 139 -15.36 13.89 -2.12
CA ASP A 139 -15.49 15.19 -2.76
C ASP A 139 -15.24 15.15 -4.27
N TYR A 140 -14.54 14.13 -4.76
CA TYR A 140 -14.08 14.09 -6.14
C TYR A 140 -14.57 12.90 -6.94
N TYR A 141 -15.01 11.84 -6.28
CA TYR A 141 -15.50 10.67 -6.98
C TYR A 141 -16.92 10.91 -7.47
N ASP A 142 -17.19 10.54 -8.72
CA ASP A 142 -18.52 10.69 -9.29
C ASP A 142 -19.35 9.45 -8.95
N TYR A 143 -20.22 9.59 -7.98
CA TYR A 143 -21.11 8.51 -7.55
C TYR A 143 -22.37 8.39 -8.41
N GLY A 144 -22.43 9.14 -9.52
CA GLY A 144 -23.57 9.04 -10.42
C GLY A 144 -24.76 9.91 -10.06
N ASP A 145 -24.65 10.74 -9.03
CA ASP A 145 -25.69 11.60 -8.64
C ASP A 145 -25.57 12.89 -9.28
N GLY A 146 -24.56 13.15 -9.90
CA GLY A 146 -24.19 14.40 -10.30
C GLY A 146 -24.74 14.91 -11.48
N GLY A 147 -25.33 14.28 -12.11
CA GLY A 147 -25.93 14.63 -13.22
C GLY A 147 -25.81 15.98 -13.78
N ASP A 148 -24.85 16.64 -13.75
CA ASP A 148 -24.77 17.85 -14.26
C ASP A 148 -24.35 17.85 -15.55
N CYS A 149 -24.77 18.38 -16.30
CA CYS A 149 -24.39 18.48 -17.61
C CYS A 149 -23.45 19.45 -17.94
#